data_98cb31447fa03d44af1c3ea1c94bccfc
#
_entry.id   98cb31447fa03d44af1c3ea1c94bccfc
#
_cell.length_a   1.000
_cell.length_b   1.000
_cell.length_c   1.000
_cell.angle_alpha   90.00
_cell.angle_beta   90.00
_cell.angle_gamma   90.00
#
_symmetry.space_group_name_H-M   'P 1'
#
loop_
_entity.id
_entity.type
_entity.pdbx_description
1 polymer ?
#
loop_
_entity_poly.entity_id
_entity_poly.type
_entity_poly.pdbx_seq_one_letter_code
_entity_poly.pdbx_strand_id
1 'polypeptide(L)'
;MIRNQWYAVLESREVPRGKPIGVTRMGEKLVFWRDRKGKVNCLSDRCAHLSASLSQGKITHEDRLACPFHAFEYDSSGQCRYIPALGRGTEPPKAMRVHTYPTYEAHDFISIWWGEPRPNLTPPRWFDIDETFSYGSYHEQWPVHYSRMIENQMDVMHLPHVHYNTIGRGRRVGVDGPIVTLEDDVIRMWVYNRPDDGTPPRKPEELPAPQRPPFLEFIFPNLWQNRISDDLRILVAFAPVDEENGMFYLRYYQRMVRLPIIKNLFNWAGVLGSRYIANQDKRVVSRQDPKKSSLRNGEKFVQGDRIILTYRRRREELIAENNPPSSIA
;
A
#
# COMPACT_ATOMS: atom_id res chain seq x y z
N MET A 1 -9.78 -8.34 -2.61
CA MET A 1 -8.93 -7.19 -3.03
C MET A 1 -9.49 -6.62 -4.32
N ILE A 2 -9.23 -5.35 -4.63
CA ILE A 2 -9.71 -4.70 -5.86
C ILE A 2 -8.80 -5.13 -7.01
N ARG A 3 -9.37 -5.67 -8.09
CA ARG A 3 -8.62 -6.02 -9.31
C ARG A 3 -8.43 -4.79 -10.20
N ASN A 4 -7.55 -4.90 -11.18
CA ASN A 4 -7.26 -3.85 -12.17
C ASN A 4 -6.81 -2.53 -11.53
N GLN A 5 -5.92 -2.63 -10.55
CA GLN A 5 -5.35 -1.50 -9.81
C GLN A 5 -3.85 -1.67 -9.61
N TRP A 6 -3.17 -0.54 -9.46
CA TRP A 6 -1.78 -0.50 -9.02
C TRP A 6 -1.71 -0.58 -7.50
N TYR A 7 -0.99 -1.54 -6.96
CA TYR A 7 -0.69 -1.64 -5.52
C TYR A 7 0.78 -1.33 -5.26
N ALA A 8 1.08 -0.36 -4.41
CA ALA A 8 2.41 -0.21 -3.82
C ALA A 8 2.65 -1.39 -2.87
N VAL A 9 3.67 -2.21 -3.15
CA VAL A 9 3.85 -3.51 -2.48
C VAL A 9 5.19 -3.69 -1.79
N LEU A 10 6.21 -2.92 -2.19
CA LEU A 10 7.57 -2.98 -1.63
C LEU A 10 8.23 -1.61 -1.69
N GLU A 11 9.18 -1.35 -0.81
CA GLU A 11 10.15 -0.27 -1.03
C GLU A 11 11.23 -0.73 -2.02
N SER A 12 11.74 0.20 -2.84
CA SER A 12 12.77 -0.06 -3.85
C SER A 12 14.01 -0.77 -3.31
N ARG A 13 14.40 -0.44 -2.06
CA ARG A 13 15.56 -1.03 -1.37
C ARG A 13 15.37 -2.51 -0.99
N GLU A 14 14.13 -3.02 -0.94
CA GLU A 14 13.85 -4.42 -0.63
C GLU A 14 14.18 -5.35 -1.80
N VAL A 15 14.33 -4.79 -3.03
CA VAL A 15 14.73 -5.55 -4.22
C VAL A 15 16.16 -5.18 -4.61
N PRO A 16 17.19 -5.81 -4.03
CA PRO A 16 18.58 -5.53 -4.33
C PRO A 16 18.96 -6.04 -5.73
N ARG A 17 20.06 -5.52 -6.27
CA ARG A 17 20.67 -6.08 -7.47
C ARG A 17 21.30 -7.45 -7.20
N GLY A 18 21.33 -8.31 -8.21
CA GLY A 18 22.11 -9.55 -8.20
C GLY A 18 21.42 -10.78 -7.60
N LYS A 19 20.30 -10.61 -6.91
CA LYS A 19 19.52 -11.75 -6.40
C LYS A 19 18.02 -11.53 -6.50
N PRO A 20 17.22 -12.58 -6.74
CA PRO A 20 15.78 -12.51 -6.64
C PRO A 20 15.36 -12.48 -5.17
N ILE A 21 14.18 -11.92 -4.90
CA ILE A 21 13.52 -12.00 -3.60
C ILE A 21 12.10 -12.53 -3.75
N GLY A 22 11.66 -13.37 -2.81
CA GLY A 22 10.29 -13.88 -2.73
C GLY A 22 9.50 -13.18 -1.64
N VAL A 23 8.26 -12.79 -1.95
CA VAL A 23 7.33 -12.21 -0.97
C VAL A 23 5.92 -12.72 -1.23
N THR A 24 5.07 -12.70 -0.21
CA THR A 24 3.63 -12.93 -0.39
C THR A 24 2.92 -11.58 -0.46
N ARG A 25 2.14 -11.34 -1.52
CA ARG A 25 1.25 -10.18 -1.67
C ARG A 25 -0.05 -10.63 -2.31
N MET A 26 -1.17 -10.04 -1.87
CA MET A 26 -2.52 -10.37 -2.33
C MET A 26 -2.86 -11.89 -2.26
N GLY A 27 -2.24 -12.61 -1.30
CA GLY A 27 -2.40 -14.06 -1.16
C GLY A 27 -1.53 -14.90 -2.10
N GLU A 28 -0.74 -14.28 -2.98
CA GLU A 28 0.11 -14.97 -3.95
C GLU A 28 1.60 -14.83 -3.62
N LYS A 29 2.35 -15.88 -3.90
CA LYS A 29 3.81 -15.86 -3.82
C LYS A 29 4.36 -15.20 -5.07
N LEU A 30 5.10 -14.13 -4.90
CA LEU A 30 5.69 -13.32 -5.97
C LEU A 30 7.20 -13.33 -5.84
N VAL A 31 7.89 -13.33 -6.99
CA VAL A 31 9.34 -13.16 -7.06
C VAL A 31 9.66 -11.86 -7.77
N PHE A 32 10.52 -11.06 -7.16
CA PHE A 32 11.03 -9.80 -7.71
C PHE A 32 12.53 -9.90 -7.96
N TRP A 33 13.01 -9.27 -9.04
CA TRP A 33 14.43 -9.09 -9.29
C TRP A 33 14.68 -7.85 -10.13
N ARG A 34 15.93 -7.37 -10.10
CA ARG A 34 16.37 -6.30 -11.00
C ARG A 34 17.19 -6.88 -12.15
N ASP A 35 16.88 -6.43 -13.36
CA ASP A 35 17.74 -6.65 -14.51
C ASP A 35 19.03 -5.80 -14.41
N ARG A 36 19.95 -5.97 -15.38
CA ARG A 36 21.21 -5.18 -15.42
C ARG A 36 20.99 -3.68 -15.56
N LYS A 37 19.88 -3.26 -16.20
CA LYS A 37 19.51 -1.84 -16.31
C LYS A 37 18.91 -1.31 -15.01
N GLY A 38 18.63 -2.15 -14.04
CA GLY A 38 18.05 -1.80 -12.75
C GLY A 38 16.53 -1.83 -12.74
N LYS A 39 15.87 -2.16 -13.85
CA LYS A 39 14.42 -2.28 -13.91
C LYS A 39 13.96 -3.46 -13.05
N VAL A 40 12.95 -3.22 -12.24
CA VAL A 40 12.30 -4.26 -11.44
C VAL A 40 11.38 -5.10 -12.32
N ASN A 41 11.42 -6.41 -12.12
CA ASN A 41 10.54 -7.38 -12.76
C ASN A 41 9.82 -8.19 -11.69
N CYS A 42 8.62 -8.67 -11.99
CA CYS A 42 7.82 -9.48 -11.07
C CYS A 42 7.13 -10.63 -11.79
N LEU A 43 7.30 -11.84 -11.26
CA LEU A 43 6.58 -13.03 -11.70
C LEU A 43 5.91 -13.73 -10.51
N SER A 44 4.98 -14.63 -10.78
CA SER A 44 4.55 -15.62 -9.79
C SER A 44 5.78 -16.47 -9.36
N ASP A 45 5.96 -16.66 -8.07
CA ASP A 45 7.10 -17.42 -7.50
C ASP A 45 6.86 -18.93 -7.60
N ARG A 46 6.51 -19.37 -8.80
CA ARG A 46 6.20 -20.78 -9.08
C ARG A 46 6.66 -21.18 -10.47
N CYS A 47 7.68 -22.04 -10.53
CA CYS A 47 8.18 -22.60 -11.80
C CYS A 47 7.09 -23.39 -12.53
N ALA A 48 6.90 -23.15 -13.82
CA ALA A 48 5.90 -23.81 -14.65
C ALA A 48 6.14 -25.34 -14.79
N HIS A 49 7.37 -25.83 -14.49
CA HIS A 49 7.69 -27.26 -14.59
C HIS A 49 7.11 -28.03 -13.39
N LEU A 50 7.74 -27.95 -12.22
CA LEU A 50 7.37 -28.70 -11.02
C LEU A 50 7.17 -27.78 -9.78
N SER A 51 6.71 -26.55 -10.01
CA SER A 51 6.27 -25.61 -8.98
C SER A 51 7.33 -25.21 -7.96
N ALA A 52 8.63 -25.36 -8.26
CA ALA A 52 9.69 -24.88 -7.39
C ALA A 52 9.66 -23.35 -7.27
N SER A 53 9.99 -22.81 -6.11
CA SER A 53 10.05 -21.36 -5.87
C SER A 53 11.21 -20.75 -6.65
N LEU A 54 10.87 -19.85 -7.60
CA LEU A 54 11.85 -19.16 -8.45
C LEU A 54 12.72 -18.18 -7.65
N SER A 55 12.20 -17.66 -6.54
CA SER A 55 12.93 -16.77 -5.62
C SER A 55 14.15 -17.44 -4.96
N GLN A 56 14.20 -18.76 -4.92
CA GLN A 56 15.36 -19.54 -4.46
C GLN A 56 16.41 -19.76 -5.56
N GLY A 57 16.12 -19.27 -6.76
CA GLY A 57 17.01 -19.40 -7.91
C GLY A 57 18.03 -18.27 -8.02
N LYS A 58 18.46 -17.98 -9.23
CA LYS A 58 19.46 -16.95 -9.51
C LYS A 58 19.14 -16.17 -10.78
N ILE A 59 19.70 -14.97 -10.89
CA ILE A 59 19.64 -14.15 -12.10
C ILE A 59 20.80 -14.57 -13.00
N THR A 60 20.51 -14.84 -14.26
CA THR A 60 21.52 -15.22 -15.28
C THR A 60 22.16 -13.98 -15.91
N HIS A 61 23.22 -14.19 -16.70
CA HIS A 61 23.87 -13.12 -17.48
C HIS A 61 22.97 -12.53 -18.57
N GLU A 62 21.88 -13.19 -18.92
CA GLU A 62 20.88 -12.72 -19.89
C GLU A 62 19.67 -12.06 -19.21
N ASP A 63 19.82 -11.63 -17.95
CA ASP A 63 18.76 -11.02 -17.13
C ASP A 63 17.52 -11.90 -16.92
N ARG A 64 17.69 -13.23 -17.03
CA ARG A 64 16.63 -14.23 -16.82
C ARG A 64 16.68 -14.78 -15.41
N LEU A 65 15.53 -15.21 -14.92
CA LEU A 65 15.41 -15.90 -13.64
C LEU A 65 15.51 -17.40 -13.84
N ALA A 66 16.59 -18.01 -13.34
CA ALA A 66 16.83 -19.44 -13.43
C ALA A 66 16.24 -20.16 -12.21
N CYS A 67 15.39 -21.16 -12.48
CA CYS A 67 14.80 -22.03 -11.47
C CYS A 67 15.88 -22.80 -10.70
N PRO A 68 15.81 -22.90 -9.36
CA PRO A 68 16.85 -23.60 -8.57
C PRO A 68 16.87 -25.11 -8.79
N PHE A 69 15.77 -25.68 -9.31
CA PHE A 69 15.62 -27.13 -9.43
C PHE A 69 16.28 -27.68 -10.71
N HIS A 70 15.86 -27.20 -11.89
CA HIS A 70 16.35 -27.70 -13.17
C HIS A 70 16.92 -26.61 -14.09
N ALA A 71 17.20 -25.43 -13.52
CA ALA A 71 17.75 -24.28 -14.22
C ALA A 71 16.93 -23.81 -15.45
N PHE A 72 15.61 -24.02 -15.45
CA PHE A 72 14.73 -23.40 -16.46
C PHE A 72 14.79 -21.89 -16.32
N GLU A 73 15.08 -21.17 -17.41
CA GLU A 73 15.28 -19.73 -17.41
C GLU A 73 14.07 -18.99 -17.96
N TYR A 74 13.52 -18.09 -17.16
CA TYR A 74 12.36 -17.26 -17.50
C TYR A 74 12.79 -15.81 -17.70
N ASP A 75 12.30 -15.18 -18.77
CA ASP A 75 12.47 -13.74 -18.97
C ASP A 75 11.42 -12.90 -18.20
N SER A 76 11.50 -11.59 -18.33
CA SER A 76 10.57 -10.64 -17.68
C SER A 76 9.11 -10.75 -18.17
N SER A 77 8.89 -11.38 -19.33
CA SER A 77 7.53 -11.68 -19.83
C SER A 77 6.96 -12.97 -19.24
N GLY A 78 7.74 -13.67 -18.41
CA GLY A 78 7.38 -14.97 -17.84
C GLY A 78 7.56 -16.14 -18.80
N GLN A 79 8.01 -15.92 -20.05
CA GLN A 79 8.26 -17.00 -21.00
C GLN A 79 9.55 -17.74 -20.66
N CYS A 80 9.52 -19.07 -20.64
CA CYS A 80 10.74 -19.88 -20.56
C CYS A 80 11.53 -19.70 -21.85
N ARG A 81 12.82 -19.36 -21.71
CA ARG A 81 13.74 -19.12 -22.85
C ARG A 81 14.83 -20.17 -22.97
N TYR A 82 15.04 -20.95 -21.92
CA TYR A 82 16.05 -21.99 -21.94
C TYR A 82 15.70 -23.13 -20.99
N ILE A 83 15.83 -24.34 -21.48
CA ILE A 83 15.72 -25.59 -20.72
C ILE A 83 17.02 -26.36 -20.95
N PRO A 84 17.89 -26.49 -19.93
CA PRO A 84 19.20 -27.17 -20.11
C PRO A 84 19.11 -28.58 -20.71
N ALA A 85 18.13 -29.35 -20.30
CA ALA A 85 17.91 -30.71 -20.77
C ALA A 85 17.59 -30.83 -22.28
N LEU A 86 17.14 -29.74 -22.92
CA LEU A 86 16.84 -29.68 -24.35
C LEU A 86 17.99 -29.12 -25.18
N GLY A 87 19.03 -28.58 -24.52
CA GLY A 87 20.16 -27.93 -25.19
C GLY A 87 19.84 -26.51 -25.68
N ARG A 88 20.89 -25.71 -25.97
CA ARG A 88 20.76 -24.28 -26.32
C ARG A 88 20.08 -24.00 -27.66
N GLY A 89 20.05 -24.96 -28.56
CA GLY A 89 19.47 -24.83 -29.92
C GLY A 89 17.97 -25.12 -29.98
N THR A 90 17.35 -25.51 -28.87
CA THR A 90 15.94 -25.90 -28.84
C THR A 90 15.08 -24.81 -28.14
N GLU A 91 14.06 -24.33 -28.82
CA GLU A 91 13.09 -23.42 -28.19
C GLU A 91 12.21 -24.17 -27.18
N PRO A 92 12.07 -23.66 -25.94
CA PRO A 92 11.13 -24.24 -24.99
C PRO A 92 9.67 -24.15 -25.46
N PRO A 93 8.83 -25.13 -25.10
CA PRO A 93 7.41 -25.08 -25.42
C PRO A 93 6.75 -23.78 -24.97
N LYS A 94 5.88 -23.17 -25.78
CA LYS A 94 5.17 -21.91 -25.45
C LYS A 94 4.34 -22.01 -24.16
N ALA A 95 3.88 -23.20 -23.81
CA ALA A 95 3.16 -23.48 -22.58
C ALA A 95 4.04 -23.34 -21.31
N MET A 96 5.38 -23.40 -21.44
CA MET A 96 6.32 -23.18 -20.33
C MET A 96 6.39 -21.68 -20.01
N ARG A 97 5.36 -21.19 -19.32
CA ARG A 97 5.19 -19.79 -18.99
C ARG A 97 4.76 -19.62 -17.54
N VAL A 98 5.28 -18.57 -16.90
CA VAL A 98 4.93 -18.12 -15.54
C VAL A 98 4.17 -16.81 -15.65
N HIS A 99 3.16 -16.61 -14.80
CA HIS A 99 2.40 -15.36 -14.78
C HIS A 99 3.29 -14.16 -14.42
N THR A 100 3.14 -13.06 -15.15
CA THR A 100 3.90 -11.83 -14.97
C THR A 100 3.02 -10.71 -14.45
N TYR A 101 3.59 -9.86 -13.61
CA TYR A 101 2.94 -8.67 -13.08
C TYR A 101 3.68 -7.43 -13.59
N PRO A 102 3.01 -6.53 -14.34
CA PRO A 102 3.61 -5.26 -14.68
C PRO A 102 4.07 -4.51 -13.43
N THR A 103 5.27 -3.95 -13.48
CA THR A 103 5.87 -3.21 -12.37
C THR A 103 6.01 -1.74 -12.73
N TYR A 104 5.83 -0.88 -11.74
CA TYR A 104 6.15 0.53 -11.81
C TYR A 104 6.94 0.94 -10.58
N GLU A 105 8.10 1.57 -10.78
CA GLU A 105 8.96 2.03 -9.69
C GLU A 105 9.07 3.54 -9.74
N ALA A 106 8.60 4.19 -8.68
CA ALA A 106 8.71 5.63 -8.49
C ALA A 106 8.64 5.96 -7.00
N HIS A 107 9.19 7.12 -6.62
CA HIS A 107 9.16 7.59 -5.23
C HIS A 107 9.70 6.55 -4.23
N ASP A 108 10.69 5.76 -4.65
CA ASP A 108 11.26 4.64 -3.89
C ASP A 108 10.26 3.57 -3.46
N PHE A 109 9.11 3.47 -4.15
CA PHE A 109 8.18 2.35 -4.05
C PHE A 109 8.13 1.56 -5.35
N ILE A 110 7.92 0.25 -5.20
CA ILE A 110 7.59 -0.67 -6.28
C ILE A 110 6.10 -0.96 -6.20
N SER A 111 5.40 -0.64 -7.27
CA SER A 111 4.00 -0.99 -7.49
C SER A 111 3.89 -2.12 -8.50
N ILE A 112 2.89 -2.98 -8.32
CA ILE A 112 2.50 -3.99 -9.32
C ILE A 112 1.06 -3.72 -9.79
N TRP A 113 0.83 -3.98 -11.06
CA TRP A 113 -0.53 -4.04 -11.60
C TRP A 113 -1.18 -5.37 -11.22
N TRP A 114 -2.22 -5.28 -10.40
CA TRP A 114 -2.98 -6.44 -9.94
C TRP A 114 -4.28 -6.57 -10.73
N GLY A 115 -4.23 -7.28 -11.86
CA GLY A 115 -5.39 -7.42 -12.74
C GLY A 115 -5.05 -8.01 -14.09
N GLU A 116 -6.01 -7.89 -15.00
CA GLU A 116 -5.84 -8.37 -16.37
C GLU A 116 -4.75 -7.54 -17.10
N PRO A 117 -3.95 -8.20 -17.93
CA PRO A 117 -2.98 -7.49 -18.76
C PRO A 117 -3.65 -6.46 -19.65
N ARG A 118 -3.15 -5.21 -19.64
CA ARG A 118 -3.64 -4.13 -20.49
C ARG A 118 -2.49 -3.45 -21.20
N PRO A 119 -2.64 -3.10 -22.48
CA PRO A 119 -1.68 -2.22 -23.13
C PRO A 119 -1.76 -0.81 -22.51
N ASN A 120 -0.66 -0.10 -22.43
CA ASN A 120 -0.59 1.31 -22.03
C ASN A 120 -1.20 1.60 -20.66
N LEU A 121 -0.76 0.88 -19.63
CA LEU A 121 -1.12 1.16 -18.25
C LEU A 121 -0.68 2.57 -17.85
N THR A 122 -1.62 3.40 -17.41
CA THR A 122 -1.31 4.71 -16.81
C THR A 122 -0.53 4.50 -15.52
N PRO A 123 0.55 5.27 -15.26
CA PRO A 123 1.26 5.21 -13.99
C PRO A 123 0.35 5.43 -12.79
N PRO A 124 0.66 4.83 -11.63
CA PRO A 124 -0.10 5.07 -10.41
C PRO A 124 -0.04 6.55 -10.00
N ARG A 125 -1.12 7.04 -9.42
CA ARG A 125 -1.15 8.40 -8.85
C ARG A 125 -0.23 8.49 -7.62
N TRP A 126 0.23 9.70 -7.35
CA TRP A 126 1.03 10.03 -6.20
C TRP A 126 0.54 11.34 -5.56
N PHE A 127 1.01 11.61 -4.36
CA PHE A 127 0.71 12.83 -3.63
C PHE A 127 1.59 14.01 -4.08
N ASP A 128 1.30 15.20 -3.57
CA ASP A 128 2.08 16.43 -3.77
C ASP A 128 3.40 16.45 -2.95
N ILE A 129 4.11 15.33 -2.97
CA ILE A 129 5.41 15.16 -2.32
C ILE A 129 6.48 15.10 -3.42
N ASP A 130 7.30 16.14 -3.49
CA ASP A 130 8.36 16.32 -4.45
C ASP A 130 9.75 15.98 -3.89
N GLU A 131 10.79 16.17 -4.70
CA GLU A 131 12.19 15.90 -4.35
C GLU A 131 12.77 16.82 -3.28
N THR A 132 12.07 17.90 -2.89
CA THR A 132 12.49 18.76 -1.77
C THR A 132 12.30 18.10 -0.41
N PHE A 133 11.42 17.11 -0.35
CA PHE A 133 11.21 16.32 0.86
C PHE A 133 12.29 15.25 1.01
N SER A 134 12.73 15.06 2.24
CA SER A 134 13.47 13.88 2.65
C SER A 134 12.60 13.03 3.55
N TYR A 135 12.89 11.73 3.62
CA TYR A 135 12.11 10.85 4.47
C TYR A 135 12.96 9.86 5.26
N GLY A 136 12.39 9.38 6.36
CA GLY A 136 12.75 8.13 6.99
C GLY A 136 11.62 7.13 6.81
N SER A 137 11.92 5.84 6.79
CA SER A 137 10.90 4.81 6.59
C SER A 137 11.00 3.67 7.60
N TYR A 138 9.85 3.04 7.81
CA TYR A 138 9.64 1.88 8.66
C TYR A 138 8.57 0.99 8.03
N HIS A 139 8.74 -0.31 8.12
CA HIS A 139 7.70 -1.24 7.71
C HIS A 139 7.57 -2.42 8.67
N GLU A 140 6.37 -2.94 8.79
CA GLU A 140 6.05 -4.08 9.64
C GLU A 140 4.81 -4.81 9.12
N GLN A 141 4.79 -6.12 9.24
CA GLN A 141 3.58 -6.90 9.01
C GLN A 141 2.67 -6.85 10.23
N TRP A 142 1.39 -6.53 10.00
CA TRP A 142 0.35 -6.55 11.01
C TRP A 142 -0.59 -7.76 10.79
N PRO A 143 -1.02 -8.47 11.86
CA PRO A 143 -1.92 -9.62 11.77
C PRO A 143 -3.38 -9.16 11.61
N VAL A 144 -3.64 -8.35 10.61
CA VAL A 144 -4.95 -7.77 10.30
C VAL A 144 -5.07 -7.51 8.80
N HIS A 145 -6.27 -7.69 8.25
CA HIS A 145 -6.53 -7.38 6.85
C HIS A 145 -6.28 -5.89 6.56
N TYR A 146 -5.66 -5.59 5.42
CA TYR A 146 -5.24 -4.23 5.07
C TYR A 146 -6.36 -3.17 5.14
N SER A 147 -7.63 -3.57 4.93
CA SER A 147 -8.76 -2.64 5.02
C SER A 147 -8.96 -2.05 6.41
N ARG A 148 -8.68 -2.81 7.47
CA ARG A 148 -8.75 -2.30 8.85
C ARG A 148 -7.62 -1.32 9.15
N MET A 149 -6.44 -1.58 8.58
CA MET A 149 -5.31 -0.65 8.69
C MET A 149 -5.66 0.70 8.05
N ILE A 150 -6.30 0.65 6.87
CA ILE A 150 -6.77 1.84 6.16
C ILE A 150 -7.81 2.59 6.99
N GLU A 151 -8.83 1.89 7.50
CA GLU A 151 -9.88 2.51 8.30
C GLU A 151 -9.34 3.17 9.56
N ASN A 152 -8.41 2.54 10.25
CA ASN A 152 -7.78 3.12 11.44
C ASN A 152 -7.05 4.43 11.10
N GLN A 153 -6.30 4.48 10.00
CA GLN A 153 -5.60 5.71 9.61
C GLN A 153 -6.55 6.80 9.08
N MET A 154 -7.74 6.45 8.67
CA MET A 154 -8.78 7.40 8.28
C MET A 154 -9.63 7.89 9.46
N ASP A 155 -9.72 7.12 10.53
CA ASP A 155 -10.49 7.47 11.71
C ASP A 155 -9.79 8.63 12.46
N VAL A 156 -10.56 9.65 12.81
CA VAL A 156 -10.08 10.81 13.58
C VAL A 156 -10.57 10.81 15.01
N MET A 157 -11.55 9.99 15.34
CA MET A 157 -12.15 9.93 16.66
C MET A 157 -11.30 9.17 17.69
N HIS A 158 -10.48 8.20 17.21
CA HIS A 158 -9.61 7.42 18.09
C HIS A 158 -8.43 8.23 18.68
N LEU A 159 -8.02 9.31 18.01
CA LEU A 159 -6.82 10.09 18.38
C LEU A 159 -6.75 10.47 19.87
N PRO A 160 -7.78 11.11 20.48
CA PRO A 160 -7.71 11.50 21.89
C PRO A 160 -7.79 10.32 22.87
N HIS A 161 -8.14 9.12 22.42
CA HIS A 161 -8.31 7.94 23.24
C HIS A 161 -7.14 6.96 23.11
N VAL A 162 -6.81 6.55 21.91
CA VAL A 162 -5.69 5.63 21.63
C VAL A 162 -4.35 6.32 21.84
N HIS A 163 -4.27 7.60 21.44
CA HIS A 163 -3.04 8.40 21.48
C HIS A 163 -3.05 9.48 22.58
N TYR A 164 -3.80 9.26 23.66
CA TYR A 164 -4.03 10.25 24.72
C TYR A 164 -2.75 10.82 25.33
N ASN A 165 -1.65 10.09 25.30
CA ASN A 165 -0.35 10.49 25.84
C ASN A 165 0.65 11.00 24.78
N THR A 166 0.25 11.03 23.50
CA THR A 166 1.06 11.47 22.36
C THR A 166 0.33 12.56 21.56
N ILE A 167 -0.05 12.27 20.32
CA ILE A 167 -0.70 13.19 19.38
C ILE A 167 -2.15 13.55 19.78
N GLY A 168 -2.79 12.73 20.61
CA GLY A 168 -4.14 12.95 21.15
C GLY A 168 -4.17 13.82 22.41
N ARG A 169 -3.03 14.33 22.90
CA ARG A 169 -2.97 15.28 24.02
C ARG A 169 -3.82 16.52 23.72
N GLY A 170 -4.52 17.02 24.70
CA GLY A 170 -5.39 18.19 24.53
C GLY A 170 -6.88 17.88 24.52
N ARG A 171 -7.26 16.59 24.59
CA ARG A 171 -8.63 16.11 24.79
C ARG A 171 -9.67 16.73 23.86
N ARG A 172 -9.30 16.93 22.59
CA ARG A 172 -10.21 17.42 21.55
C ARG A 172 -11.05 16.27 21.03
N VAL A 173 -12.03 15.84 21.82
CA VAL A 173 -12.86 14.66 21.56
C VAL A 173 -14.05 14.95 20.64
N GLY A 174 -14.50 16.21 20.58
CA GLY A 174 -15.57 16.64 19.67
C GLY A 174 -15.03 16.70 18.23
N VAL A 175 -15.81 16.19 17.28
CA VAL A 175 -15.47 16.18 15.86
C VAL A 175 -16.57 16.85 15.07
N ASP A 176 -16.32 18.07 14.61
CA ASP A 176 -17.20 18.76 13.67
C ASP A 176 -16.89 18.28 12.24
N GLY A 177 -17.91 18.03 11.44
CA GLY A 177 -17.80 17.44 10.11
C GLY A 177 -17.77 15.91 10.21
N PRO A 178 -16.79 15.21 9.58
CA PRO A 178 -15.80 15.72 8.62
C PRO A 178 -16.41 16.09 7.27
N ILE A 179 -15.78 17.05 6.56
CA ILE A 179 -16.03 17.26 5.14
C ILE A 179 -15.22 16.22 4.37
N VAL A 180 -15.87 15.43 3.54
CA VAL A 180 -15.26 14.34 2.76
C VAL A 180 -15.65 14.49 1.31
N THR A 181 -14.67 14.45 0.41
CA THR A 181 -14.87 14.35 -1.05
C THR A 181 -14.27 13.06 -1.59
N LEU A 182 -14.88 12.56 -2.66
CA LEU A 182 -14.37 11.44 -3.44
C LEU A 182 -14.37 11.85 -4.91
N GLU A 183 -13.20 11.97 -5.49
CA GLU A 183 -13.00 12.34 -6.89
C GLU A 183 -11.88 11.48 -7.46
N ASP A 184 -12.13 10.85 -8.61
CA ASP A 184 -11.12 10.06 -9.33
C ASP A 184 -10.41 9.01 -8.47
N ASP A 185 -11.15 8.31 -7.60
CA ASP A 185 -10.62 7.32 -6.66
C ASP A 185 -9.63 7.90 -5.64
N VAL A 186 -9.79 9.19 -5.31
CA VAL A 186 -9.10 9.85 -4.21
C VAL A 186 -10.11 10.37 -3.20
N ILE A 187 -10.00 9.90 -1.96
CA ILE A 187 -10.77 10.45 -0.83
C ILE A 187 -9.94 11.57 -0.20
N ARG A 188 -10.58 12.72 0.04
CA ARG A 188 -10.00 13.85 0.76
C ARG A 188 -10.85 14.19 1.95
N MET A 189 -10.22 14.57 3.07
CA MET A 189 -10.92 14.89 4.30
C MET A 189 -10.39 16.16 4.96
N TRP A 190 -11.34 16.97 5.44
CA TRP A 190 -11.12 18.09 6.34
C TRP A 190 -11.90 17.83 7.63
N VAL A 191 -11.23 17.94 8.78
CA VAL A 191 -11.80 17.67 10.10
C VAL A 191 -11.47 18.79 11.06
N TYR A 192 -12.40 19.08 11.94
CA TYR A 192 -12.28 20.14 12.94
C TYR A 192 -12.51 19.55 14.34
N ASN A 193 -11.40 19.17 14.98
CA ASN A 193 -11.44 18.65 16.33
C ASN A 193 -11.52 19.78 17.35
N ARG A 194 -12.44 19.67 18.31
CA ARG A 194 -12.65 20.63 19.39
C ARG A 194 -12.76 19.95 20.77
N PRO A 195 -12.54 20.70 21.88
CA PRO A 195 -12.88 20.19 23.20
C PRO A 195 -14.38 19.87 23.27
N ASP A 196 -14.74 18.97 24.16
CA ASP A 196 -16.16 18.77 24.53
C ASP A 196 -16.64 19.96 25.37
N ASP A 197 -17.58 20.70 24.84
CA ASP A 197 -18.24 21.82 25.48
C ASP A 197 -19.73 21.56 25.73
N GLY A 198 -20.16 20.28 25.58
CA GLY A 198 -21.55 19.85 25.74
C GLY A 198 -22.46 20.17 24.54
N THR A 199 -21.92 20.79 23.47
CA THR A 199 -22.70 21.06 22.25
C THR A 199 -22.59 19.89 21.26
N PRO A 200 -23.65 19.58 20.49
CA PRO A 200 -23.57 18.56 19.46
C PRO A 200 -22.57 18.96 18.36
N PRO A 201 -21.96 17.96 17.67
CA PRO A 201 -21.04 18.26 16.57
C PRO A 201 -21.79 18.91 15.40
N ARG A 202 -21.17 19.94 14.81
CA ARG A 202 -21.69 20.58 13.60
C ARG A 202 -21.64 19.58 12.43
N LYS A 203 -22.68 19.61 11.60
CA LYS A 203 -22.72 18.81 10.39
C LYS A 203 -21.79 19.38 9.32
N PRO A 204 -21.35 18.57 8.34
CA PRO A 204 -20.50 19.06 7.24
C PRO A 204 -21.10 20.25 6.49
N GLU A 205 -22.42 20.26 6.32
CA GLU A 205 -23.18 21.31 5.61
C GLU A 205 -23.21 22.65 6.38
N GLU A 206 -22.95 22.61 7.68
CA GLU A 206 -22.88 23.79 8.57
C GLU A 206 -21.47 24.40 8.67
N LEU A 207 -20.50 23.74 8.04
CA LEU A 207 -19.11 24.18 8.04
C LEU A 207 -18.81 25.04 6.80
N PRO A 208 -17.92 26.04 6.93
CA PRO A 208 -17.47 26.80 5.77
C PRO A 208 -16.68 25.90 4.79
N ALA A 209 -16.71 26.27 3.52
CA ALA A 209 -15.88 25.60 2.52
C ALA A 209 -14.40 25.61 2.96
N PRO A 210 -13.67 24.47 2.78
CA PRO A 210 -12.28 24.38 3.19
C PRO A 210 -11.39 25.42 2.50
N GLN A 211 -10.63 26.18 3.30
CA GLN A 211 -9.67 27.17 2.79
C GLN A 211 -8.23 26.64 2.75
N ARG A 212 -8.01 25.42 3.20
CA ARG A 212 -6.70 24.80 3.29
C ARG A 212 -6.70 23.47 2.54
N PRO A 213 -5.53 22.97 2.10
CA PRO A 213 -5.42 21.61 1.60
C PRO A 213 -6.01 20.58 2.56
N PRO A 214 -6.45 19.41 2.06
CA PRO A 214 -7.02 18.38 2.93
C PRO A 214 -6.02 17.92 3.98
N PHE A 215 -6.53 17.66 5.18
CA PHE A 215 -5.75 17.09 6.28
C PHE A 215 -5.32 15.66 5.98
N LEU A 216 -6.18 14.90 5.32
CA LEU A 216 -5.98 13.52 4.98
C LEU A 216 -6.40 13.26 3.54
N GLU A 217 -5.60 12.46 2.82
CA GLU A 217 -5.91 11.96 1.50
C GLU A 217 -5.66 10.46 1.42
N PHE A 218 -6.55 9.76 0.73
CA PHE A 218 -6.39 8.34 0.42
C PHE A 218 -6.56 8.11 -1.07
N ILE A 219 -5.53 7.57 -1.71
CA ILE A 219 -5.55 7.16 -3.12
C ILE A 219 -5.81 5.65 -3.16
N PHE A 220 -6.91 5.24 -3.80
CA PHE A 220 -7.17 3.82 -4.01
C PHE A 220 -6.05 3.19 -4.88
N PRO A 221 -5.68 1.93 -4.59
CA PRO A 221 -6.29 1.04 -3.60
C PRO A 221 -5.63 1.08 -2.22
N ASN A 222 -4.41 1.68 -2.03
CA ASN A 222 -3.66 1.40 -0.81
C ASN A 222 -2.65 2.49 -0.37
N LEU A 223 -2.79 3.72 -0.85
CA LEU A 223 -1.92 4.82 -0.44
C LEU A 223 -2.67 5.86 0.41
N TRP A 224 -2.09 6.28 1.50
CA TRP A 224 -2.63 7.27 2.41
C TRP A 224 -1.57 8.30 2.81
N GLN A 225 -2.00 9.56 2.92
CA GLN A 225 -1.17 10.58 3.55
C GLN A 225 -1.94 11.41 4.57
N ASN A 226 -1.23 11.83 5.61
CA ASN A 226 -1.63 12.88 6.52
C ASN A 226 -0.74 14.10 6.32
N ARG A 227 -1.36 15.24 6.01
CA ARG A 227 -0.73 16.54 5.91
C ARG A 227 -0.69 17.20 7.30
N ILE A 228 0.39 16.94 8.06
CA ILE A 228 0.58 17.59 9.39
C ILE A 228 0.81 19.10 9.20
N SER A 229 1.66 19.45 8.23
CA SER A 229 1.90 20.83 7.77
C SER A 229 2.34 20.82 6.32
N ASP A 230 2.65 21.98 5.75
CA ASP A 230 3.18 22.06 4.38
C ASP A 230 4.57 21.44 4.24
N ASP A 231 5.31 21.31 5.33
CA ASP A 231 6.67 20.78 5.38
C ASP A 231 6.79 19.41 6.03
N LEU A 232 5.69 18.85 6.55
CA LEU A 232 5.66 17.57 7.26
C LEU A 232 4.48 16.73 6.81
N ARG A 233 4.76 15.52 6.32
CA ARG A 233 3.79 14.52 5.86
C ARG A 233 4.05 13.17 6.49
N ILE A 234 3.00 12.47 6.82
CA ILE A 234 3.07 11.03 7.09
C ILE A 234 2.41 10.31 5.93
N LEU A 235 3.12 9.41 5.30
CA LEU A 235 2.60 8.57 4.23
C LEU A 235 2.59 7.12 4.67
N VAL A 236 1.53 6.41 4.32
CA VAL A 236 1.44 4.96 4.53
C VAL A 236 0.98 4.26 3.26
N ALA A 237 1.70 3.21 2.87
CA ALA A 237 1.22 2.23 1.92
C ALA A 237 0.80 0.95 2.66
N PHE A 238 -0.44 0.51 2.42
CA PHE A 238 -1.03 -0.69 3.04
C PHE A 238 -0.99 -1.84 2.06
N ALA A 239 0.15 -2.54 1.97
CA ALA A 239 0.28 -3.63 1.02
C ALA A 239 -0.41 -4.90 1.54
N PRO A 240 -1.43 -5.43 0.83
CA PRO A 240 -2.08 -6.67 1.24
C PRO A 240 -1.09 -7.84 1.19
N VAL A 241 -0.94 -8.59 2.28
CA VAL A 241 -0.20 -9.86 2.29
C VAL A 241 -1.14 -10.99 1.91
N ASP A 242 -2.21 -11.15 2.68
CA ASP A 242 -3.30 -12.11 2.45
C ASP A 242 -4.62 -11.59 3.05
N GLU A 243 -5.61 -12.45 3.26
CA GLU A 243 -6.90 -12.07 3.85
C GLU A 243 -6.82 -11.73 5.36
N GLU A 244 -5.72 -12.08 6.04
CA GLU A 244 -5.56 -11.87 7.48
C GLU A 244 -4.40 -10.95 7.85
N ASN A 245 -3.50 -10.67 6.90
CA ASN A 245 -2.26 -9.94 7.14
C ASN A 245 -2.07 -8.81 6.12
N GLY A 246 -1.52 -7.69 6.59
CA GLY A 246 -1.11 -6.58 5.76
C GLY A 246 0.29 -6.08 6.12
N MET A 247 1.02 -5.55 5.14
CA MET A 247 2.25 -4.80 5.38
C MET A 247 1.93 -3.32 5.55
N PHE A 248 2.44 -2.75 6.62
CA PHE A 248 2.34 -1.32 6.94
C PHE A 248 3.68 -0.67 6.59
N TYR A 249 3.72 0.07 5.47
CA TYR A 249 4.89 0.85 5.04
C TYR A 249 4.68 2.30 5.40
N LEU A 250 5.33 2.78 6.44
CA LEU A 250 5.23 4.16 6.90
C LEU A 250 6.44 4.97 6.47
N ARG A 251 6.21 6.19 5.98
CA ARG A 251 7.24 7.20 5.73
C ARG A 251 6.92 8.49 6.43
N TYR A 252 7.92 9.01 7.12
CA TYR A 252 7.95 10.32 7.73
C TYR A 252 8.69 11.26 6.79
N TYR A 253 7.95 12.08 6.04
CA TYR A 253 8.47 13.05 5.08
C TYR A 253 8.59 14.42 5.70
N GLN A 254 9.75 15.09 5.49
CA GLN A 254 9.95 16.48 5.91
C GLN A 254 10.88 17.23 4.97
N ARG A 255 10.73 18.55 4.88
CA ARG A 255 11.63 19.48 4.16
C ARG A 255 12.09 20.66 4.99
N MET A 256 11.85 20.62 6.32
CA MET A 256 12.25 21.66 7.28
C MET A 256 13.76 21.63 7.53
N VAL A 257 14.34 20.44 7.70
CA VAL A 257 15.75 20.23 8.02
C VAL A 257 16.48 19.75 6.78
N ARG A 258 17.43 20.57 6.26
CA ARG A 258 18.14 20.29 5.00
C ARG A 258 19.58 19.87 5.17
N LEU A 259 20.24 20.21 6.28
CA LEU A 259 21.63 19.85 6.57
C LEU A 259 21.78 18.32 6.65
N PRO A 260 22.63 17.67 5.83
CA PRO A 260 22.60 16.23 5.59
C PRO A 260 22.61 15.36 6.86
N ILE A 261 23.53 15.63 7.82
CA ILE A 261 23.63 14.82 9.05
C ILE A 261 22.41 15.06 9.95
N ILE A 262 22.06 16.32 10.17
CA ILE A 262 20.92 16.69 11.03
C ILE A 262 19.61 16.19 10.42
N LYS A 263 19.46 16.29 9.10
CA LYS A 263 18.32 15.76 8.36
C LYS A 263 18.11 14.27 8.61
N ASN A 264 19.17 13.47 8.52
CA ASN A 264 19.08 12.03 8.71
C ASN A 264 18.70 11.67 10.15
N LEU A 265 19.28 12.36 11.14
CA LEU A 265 18.92 12.19 12.55
C LEU A 265 17.46 12.60 12.81
N PHE A 266 17.01 13.71 12.22
CA PHE A 266 15.65 14.19 12.35
C PHE A 266 14.63 13.22 11.72
N ASN A 267 14.92 12.71 10.52
CA ASN A 267 14.12 11.69 9.86
C ASN A 267 14.04 10.40 10.68
N TRP A 268 15.17 9.95 11.23
CA TRP A 268 15.23 8.77 12.10
C TRP A 268 14.38 8.96 13.37
N ALA A 269 14.51 10.10 14.05
CA ALA A 269 13.71 10.42 15.23
C ALA A 269 12.21 10.49 14.90
N GLY A 270 11.84 11.08 13.75
CA GLY A 270 10.47 11.12 13.26
C GLY A 270 9.89 9.73 13.01
N VAL A 271 10.69 8.82 12.44
CA VAL A 271 10.29 7.41 12.26
C VAL A 271 10.07 6.71 13.60
N LEU A 272 10.96 6.91 14.58
CA LEU A 272 10.78 6.31 15.91
C LEU A 272 9.49 6.77 16.59
N GLY A 273 9.19 8.07 16.53
CA GLY A 273 7.95 8.63 17.03
C GLY A 273 6.73 8.06 16.31
N SER A 274 6.76 8.01 14.98
CA SER A 274 5.68 7.45 14.16
C SER A 274 5.47 5.95 14.42
N ARG A 275 6.56 5.18 14.58
CA ARG A 275 6.50 3.77 14.96
C ARG A 275 5.83 3.57 16.33
N TYR A 276 6.16 4.42 17.30
CA TYR A 276 5.53 4.35 18.62
C TYR A 276 4.01 4.56 18.54
N ILE A 277 3.58 5.56 17.76
CA ILE A 277 2.16 5.84 17.50
C ILE A 277 1.50 4.65 16.77
N ALA A 278 2.10 4.15 15.70
CA ALA A 278 1.61 3.00 14.94
C ALA A 278 1.44 1.73 15.79
N ASN A 279 2.31 1.53 16.80
CA ASN A 279 2.18 0.41 17.73
C ASN A 279 0.98 0.55 18.67
N GLN A 280 0.57 1.79 19.00
CA GLN A 280 -0.67 2.03 19.76
C GLN A 280 -1.89 1.62 18.92
N ASP A 281 -1.90 1.97 17.62
CA ASP A 281 -2.94 1.57 16.67
C ASP A 281 -2.99 0.07 16.47
N LYS A 282 -1.85 -0.55 16.18
CA LYS A 282 -1.73 -2.00 15.97
C LYS A 282 -2.36 -2.80 17.09
N ARG A 283 -2.15 -2.38 18.35
CA ARG A 283 -2.72 -3.04 19.54
C ARG A 283 -4.25 -3.11 19.52
N VAL A 284 -4.90 -2.07 19.02
CA VAL A 284 -6.36 -1.98 18.95
C VAL A 284 -6.88 -2.70 17.72
N VAL A 285 -6.33 -2.36 16.55
CA VAL A 285 -6.80 -2.84 15.25
C VAL A 285 -6.67 -4.36 15.11
N SER A 286 -5.59 -4.95 15.64
CA SER A 286 -5.37 -6.41 15.61
C SER A 286 -6.42 -7.23 16.38
N ARG A 287 -7.25 -6.56 17.17
CA ARG A 287 -8.31 -7.20 17.97
C ARG A 287 -9.73 -6.95 17.43
N GLN A 288 -9.84 -6.25 16.31
CA GLN A 288 -11.14 -6.05 15.68
C GLN A 288 -11.65 -7.37 15.07
N ASP A 289 -12.94 -7.62 15.22
CA ASP A 289 -13.65 -8.74 14.64
C ASP A 289 -14.92 -8.23 13.92
N PRO A 290 -15.16 -8.58 12.65
CA PRO A 290 -14.29 -9.38 11.78
C PRO A 290 -12.99 -8.64 11.40
N LYS A 291 -11.92 -9.39 11.14
CA LYS A 291 -10.61 -8.85 10.72
C LYS A 291 -10.67 -8.07 9.41
N LYS A 292 -11.60 -8.39 8.53
CA LYS A 292 -11.84 -7.72 7.25
C LYS A 292 -13.05 -6.80 7.35
N SER A 293 -12.87 -5.56 6.95
CA SER A 293 -14.01 -4.63 6.89
C SER A 293 -14.89 -4.87 5.67
N SER A 294 -16.18 -4.65 5.84
CA SER A 294 -17.17 -4.62 4.75
C SER A 294 -18.30 -3.65 5.09
N LEU A 295 -19.10 -3.31 4.10
CA LEU A 295 -20.24 -2.40 4.30
C LEU A 295 -21.34 -3.03 5.16
N ARG A 296 -21.43 -4.36 5.19
CA ARG A 296 -22.52 -5.13 5.81
C ARG A 296 -22.04 -6.09 6.89
N ASN A 297 -21.12 -5.67 7.77
CA ASN A 297 -20.62 -6.49 8.87
C ASN A 297 -21.28 -6.22 10.23
N GLY A 298 -22.43 -5.49 10.23
CA GLY A 298 -23.21 -5.23 11.45
C GLY A 298 -22.72 -4.07 12.31
N GLU A 299 -21.63 -3.43 11.98
CA GLU A 299 -21.09 -2.24 12.68
C GLU A 299 -22.03 -1.04 12.53
N LYS A 300 -22.06 -0.17 13.54
CA LYS A 300 -22.87 1.04 13.57
C LYS A 300 -21.94 2.25 13.44
N PHE A 301 -22.35 3.21 12.65
CA PHE A 301 -21.57 4.39 12.29
C PHE A 301 -22.21 5.66 12.89
N VAL A 302 -21.36 6.58 13.23
CA VAL A 302 -21.75 7.94 13.66
C VAL A 302 -21.24 8.96 12.64
N GLN A 303 -21.55 10.23 12.83
CA GLN A 303 -21.19 11.31 11.90
C GLN A 303 -19.69 11.33 11.58
N GLY A 304 -18.82 11.13 12.58
CA GLY A 304 -17.37 11.11 12.43
C GLY A 304 -16.83 10.01 11.48
N ASP A 305 -17.60 8.93 11.27
CA ASP A 305 -17.23 7.81 10.41
C ASP A 305 -17.52 8.04 8.91
N ARG A 306 -17.92 9.24 8.51
CA ARG A 306 -18.29 9.55 7.11
C ARG A 306 -17.20 9.12 6.12
N ILE A 307 -15.92 9.31 6.46
CA ILE A 307 -14.80 8.90 5.61
C ILE A 307 -14.69 7.38 5.48
N ILE A 308 -14.89 6.63 6.58
CA ILE A 308 -14.87 5.16 6.59
C ILE A 308 -16.00 4.61 5.71
N LEU A 309 -17.20 5.19 5.81
CA LEU A 309 -18.34 4.81 4.96
C LEU A 309 -18.08 5.12 3.49
N THR A 310 -17.47 6.27 3.17
CA THR A 310 -17.08 6.63 1.81
C THR A 310 -16.07 5.63 1.24
N TYR A 311 -15.05 5.26 2.03
CA TYR A 311 -14.08 4.24 1.65
C TYR A 311 -14.73 2.89 1.39
N ARG A 312 -15.58 2.40 2.30
CA ARG A 312 -16.22 1.09 2.15
C ARG A 312 -17.10 1.01 0.93
N ARG A 313 -17.92 2.05 0.68
CA ARG A 313 -18.80 2.11 -0.50
C ARG A 313 -17.94 2.07 -1.78
N ARG A 314 -16.97 2.97 -1.90
CA ARG A 314 -16.14 3.01 -3.12
C ARG A 314 -15.34 1.73 -3.31
N ARG A 315 -14.81 1.14 -2.21
CA ARG A 315 -14.13 -0.15 -2.28
C ARG A 315 -15.02 -1.28 -2.80
N GLU A 316 -16.26 -1.37 -2.35
CA GLU A 316 -17.22 -2.38 -2.85
C GLU A 316 -17.59 -2.13 -4.31
N GLU A 317 -17.82 -0.88 -4.71
CA GLU A 317 -18.05 -0.49 -6.10
C GLU A 317 -16.88 -0.92 -6.99
N LEU A 318 -15.65 -0.56 -6.62
CA LEU A 318 -14.45 -0.95 -7.37
C LEU A 318 -14.26 -2.47 -7.44
N ILE A 319 -14.61 -3.20 -6.39
CA ILE A 319 -14.60 -4.68 -6.42
C ILE A 319 -15.65 -5.19 -7.42
N ALA A 320 -16.86 -4.66 -7.40
CA ALA A 320 -17.92 -5.06 -8.31
C ALA A 320 -17.60 -4.72 -9.78
N GLU A 321 -17.09 -3.52 -10.03
CA GLU A 321 -16.70 -3.05 -11.37
C GLU A 321 -15.57 -3.92 -12.00
N ASN A 322 -14.66 -4.41 -11.17
CA ASN A 322 -13.43 -5.09 -11.63
C ASN A 322 -13.43 -6.61 -11.41
N ASN A 323 -14.41 -7.14 -10.69
CA ASN A 323 -14.66 -8.58 -10.54
C ASN A 323 -16.11 -8.86 -10.95
N PRO A 324 -16.47 -8.75 -12.24
CA PRO A 324 -17.81 -9.12 -12.65
C PRO A 324 -18.08 -10.57 -12.23
N PRO A 325 -19.31 -10.90 -11.77
CA PRO A 325 -19.65 -12.27 -11.48
C PRO A 325 -19.29 -13.10 -12.71
N SER A 326 -18.53 -14.17 -12.51
CA SER A 326 -18.22 -15.12 -13.59
C SER A 326 -19.53 -15.49 -14.23
N SER A 327 -19.71 -15.13 -15.51
CA SER A 327 -20.80 -15.68 -16.31
C SER A 327 -20.66 -17.18 -16.22
N ILE A 328 -21.56 -17.81 -15.45
CA ILE A 328 -21.67 -19.26 -15.38
C ILE A 328 -22.04 -19.66 -16.80
N ALA A 329 -21.06 -20.20 -17.55
CA ALA A 329 -21.26 -20.87 -18.82
C ALA A 329 -21.39 -22.35 -18.55
#